data_441e9d73f6c5c5c6b5e851e451cb40e8
#
_entry.id   441e9d73f6c5c5c6b5e851e451cb40e8
#
_cell.length_a   1.000
_cell.length_b   1.000
_cell.length_c   1.000
_cell.angle_alpha   90.00
_cell.angle_beta   90.00
_cell.angle_gamma   90.00
#
_symmetry.space_group_name_H-M   'P 1'
#
loop_
_entity.id
_entity.type
_entity.pdbx_description
1 polymer ?
#
loop_
_entity_poly.entity_id
_entity_poly.type
_entity_poly.pdbx_seq_one_letter_code
_entity_poly.pdbx_strand_id
1 'polypeptide(L)'
;MDIRTHEQIDRRLCGVPIHTAEGSSSVKMETSAEMVVDSPGLVHGGFIFGLADHAAMIAVNDPYVVLGGAETRFLKPVKVGDTVLATARTDAVKGKKHIIAVDVARGDDLVFQGTFTCFVLDKHVLEA
;
A
#
# COMPACT_ATOMS: atom_id res chain seq x y z
N MET A 1 8.80 1.10 -15.10
CA MET A 1 9.76 0.30 -14.30
C MET A 1 9.15 -1.04 -13.97
N ASP A 2 9.90 -2.09 -14.07
CA ASP A 2 9.42 -3.44 -13.79
C ASP A 2 9.22 -3.67 -12.30
N ILE A 3 8.10 -4.31 -11.94
CA ILE A 3 7.79 -4.68 -10.57
C ILE A 3 8.55 -5.95 -10.22
N ARG A 4 9.30 -5.93 -9.12
CA ARG A 4 10.17 -7.03 -8.68
C ARG A 4 9.78 -7.59 -7.31
N THR A 5 8.63 -7.19 -6.78
CA THR A 5 8.15 -7.64 -5.48
C THR A 5 6.64 -7.78 -5.48
N HIS A 6 6.11 -8.56 -4.57
CA HIS A 6 4.65 -8.74 -4.37
C HIS A 6 3.92 -9.16 -5.66
N GLU A 7 4.59 -9.96 -6.50
CA GLU A 7 4.07 -10.36 -7.81
C GLU A 7 2.89 -11.33 -7.69
N GLN A 8 2.77 -12.05 -6.59
CA GLN A 8 1.68 -13.00 -6.34
C GLN A 8 0.50 -12.39 -5.56
N ILE A 9 0.58 -11.11 -5.23
CA ILE A 9 -0.47 -10.45 -4.44
C ILE A 9 -1.81 -10.46 -5.19
N ASP A 10 -2.91 -10.61 -4.43
CA ASP A 10 -4.25 -10.54 -5.03
C ASP A 10 -4.58 -9.06 -5.33
N ARG A 11 -4.55 -8.71 -6.61
CA ARG A 11 -4.77 -7.33 -7.05
C ARG A 11 -6.20 -6.85 -6.86
N ARG A 12 -7.16 -7.77 -6.81
CA ARG A 12 -8.55 -7.43 -6.55
C ARG A 12 -8.74 -6.95 -5.12
N LEU A 13 -7.98 -7.51 -4.17
CA LEU A 13 -8.09 -7.17 -2.74
C LEU A 13 -7.05 -6.14 -2.28
N CYS A 14 -5.95 -6.00 -2.99
CA CYS A 14 -4.83 -5.14 -2.58
C CYS A 14 -4.49 -4.05 -3.59
N GLY A 15 -5.23 -3.99 -4.69
CA GLY A 15 -5.04 -2.95 -5.70
C GLY A 15 -4.14 -3.34 -6.86
N VAL A 16 -4.24 -2.57 -7.92
CA VAL A 16 -3.49 -2.75 -9.17
C VAL A 16 -2.48 -1.63 -9.31
N PRO A 17 -1.17 -1.93 -9.39
CA PRO A 17 -0.17 -0.89 -9.66
C PRO A 17 -0.44 -0.25 -11.02
N ILE A 18 -0.53 1.08 -11.06
CA ILE A 18 -0.76 1.83 -12.29
C ILE A 18 0.44 2.69 -12.69
N HIS A 19 1.34 2.96 -11.74
CA HIS A 19 2.57 3.68 -12.01
C HIS A 19 3.65 3.18 -11.05
N THR A 20 4.83 2.91 -11.58
CA THR A 20 6.00 2.50 -10.80
C THR A 20 7.22 3.23 -11.31
N ALA A 21 7.91 3.93 -10.43
CA ALA A 21 9.16 4.60 -10.71
C ALA A 21 10.13 4.35 -9.55
N GLU A 22 11.38 4.70 -9.73
CA GLU A 22 12.36 4.55 -8.66
C GLU A 22 11.92 5.36 -7.44
N GLY A 23 11.67 4.67 -6.32
CA GLY A 23 11.30 5.29 -5.06
C GLY A 23 9.86 5.77 -4.96
N SER A 24 9.00 5.47 -5.94
CA SER A 24 7.59 5.89 -5.89
C SER A 24 6.68 4.92 -6.60
N SER A 25 5.39 4.94 -6.23
CA SER A 25 4.38 4.13 -6.88
C SER A 25 3.00 4.76 -6.77
N SER A 26 2.09 4.31 -7.64
CA SER A 26 0.66 4.55 -7.49
C SER A 26 -0.08 3.24 -7.70
N VAL A 27 -0.98 2.90 -6.79
CA VAL A 27 -1.74 1.67 -6.79
C VAL A 27 -3.22 2.00 -6.63
N LYS A 28 -4.04 1.51 -7.54
CA LYS A 28 -5.48 1.81 -7.58
C LYS A 28 -6.28 0.61 -7.14
N MET A 29 -7.32 0.82 -6.32
CA MET A 29 -8.20 -0.25 -5.87
C MET A 29 -9.65 0.15 -6.02
N GLU A 30 -10.44 -0.73 -6.65
CA GLU A 30 -11.88 -0.63 -6.67
C GLU A 30 -12.42 -1.46 -5.51
N THR A 31 -13.14 -0.81 -4.57
CA THR A 31 -13.66 -1.52 -3.42
C THR A 31 -14.85 -2.40 -3.81
N SER A 32 -14.96 -3.55 -3.17
CA SER A 32 -15.94 -4.58 -3.52
C SER A 32 -16.72 -5.06 -2.30
N ALA A 33 -17.78 -5.81 -2.54
CA ALA A 33 -18.64 -6.34 -1.48
C ALA A 33 -17.89 -7.25 -0.50
N GLU A 34 -16.80 -7.87 -0.94
CA GLU A 34 -15.97 -8.72 -0.07
C GLU A 34 -15.24 -7.95 1.03
N MET A 35 -15.16 -6.63 0.89
CA MET A 35 -14.39 -5.76 1.79
C MET A 35 -15.25 -5.11 2.89
N VAL A 36 -16.59 -5.28 2.84
CA VAL A 36 -17.48 -4.56 3.75
C VAL A 36 -17.61 -5.25 5.11
N VAL A 37 -17.83 -4.43 6.13
CA VAL A 37 -17.98 -4.90 7.52
C VAL A 37 -19.44 -4.91 7.97
N ASP A 38 -20.35 -4.25 7.25
CA ASP A 38 -21.75 -4.08 7.64
C ASP A 38 -22.65 -3.91 6.42
N SER A 39 -23.99 -3.88 6.67
CA SER A 39 -24.96 -3.71 5.60
C SER A 39 -24.96 -2.32 4.96
N PRO A 40 -24.68 -1.20 5.68
CA PRO A 40 -24.48 0.10 5.01
C PRO A 40 -23.33 0.16 4.02
N GLY A 41 -22.38 -0.78 4.07
CA GLY A 41 -21.33 -0.89 3.08
C GLY A 41 -20.02 -0.21 3.45
N LEU A 42 -19.72 -0.08 4.74
CA LEU A 42 -18.43 0.43 5.19
C LEU A 42 -17.32 -0.56 4.82
N VAL A 43 -16.30 -0.08 4.14
CA VAL A 43 -15.12 -0.88 3.80
C VAL A 43 -14.25 -1.03 5.04
N HIS A 44 -13.81 -2.27 5.33
CA HIS A 44 -12.89 -2.55 6.43
C HIS A 44 -11.58 -1.81 6.21
N GLY A 45 -11.09 -1.11 7.25
CA GLY A 45 -9.83 -0.37 7.18
C GLY A 45 -8.63 -1.22 6.82
N GLY A 46 -8.67 -2.52 7.11
CA GLY A 46 -7.62 -3.45 6.72
C GLY A 46 -7.34 -3.51 5.23
N PHE A 47 -8.35 -3.30 4.38
CA PHE A 47 -8.16 -3.26 2.92
C PHE A 47 -7.52 -1.96 2.47
N ILE A 48 -7.83 -0.85 3.14
CA ILE A 48 -7.16 0.43 2.87
C ILE A 48 -5.70 0.36 3.31
N PHE A 49 -5.43 -0.22 4.48
CA PHE A 49 -4.07 -0.46 4.93
C PHE A 49 -3.31 -1.39 3.98
N GLY A 50 -3.93 -2.49 3.54
CA GLY A 50 -3.32 -3.44 2.61
C GLY A 50 -2.95 -2.80 1.27
N LEU A 51 -3.82 -1.93 0.76
CA LEU A 51 -3.54 -1.14 -0.43
C LEU A 51 -2.32 -0.23 -0.21
N ALA A 52 -2.29 0.47 0.92
CA ALA A 52 -1.18 1.39 1.24
C ALA A 52 0.14 0.63 1.43
N ASP A 53 0.11 -0.51 2.11
CA ASP A 53 1.26 -1.39 2.26
C ASP A 53 1.77 -1.87 0.90
N HIS A 54 0.89 -2.32 0.02
CA HIS A 54 1.24 -2.72 -1.33
C HIS A 54 1.96 -1.58 -2.08
N ALA A 55 1.41 -0.37 -2.01
CA ALA A 55 2.03 0.80 -2.64
C ALA A 55 3.43 1.08 -2.08
N ALA A 56 3.60 0.95 -0.76
CA ALA A 56 4.89 1.14 -0.11
C ALA A 56 5.91 0.09 -0.59
N MET A 57 5.50 -1.18 -0.68
CA MET A 57 6.38 -2.25 -1.15
C MET A 57 6.81 -2.03 -2.59
N ILE A 58 5.88 -1.63 -3.47
CA ILE A 58 6.19 -1.33 -4.87
C ILE A 58 7.12 -0.11 -4.99
N ALA A 59 6.99 0.88 -4.10
CA ALA A 59 7.89 2.05 -4.11
C ALA A 59 9.34 1.64 -3.80
N VAL A 60 9.54 0.69 -2.88
CA VAL A 60 10.86 0.12 -2.59
C VAL A 60 11.31 -0.79 -3.74
N ASN A 61 10.42 -1.61 -4.23
CA ASN A 61 10.59 -2.48 -5.39
C ASN A 61 11.82 -3.39 -5.33
N ASP A 62 12.05 -3.99 -4.18
CA ASP A 62 13.11 -4.96 -3.98
C ASP A 62 12.53 -6.35 -3.70
N PRO A 63 13.08 -7.44 -4.29
CA PRO A 63 12.55 -8.78 -4.08
C PRO A 63 12.50 -9.22 -2.61
N TYR A 64 13.30 -8.62 -1.76
CA TYR A 64 13.42 -8.99 -0.34
C TYR A 64 12.89 -7.91 0.61
N VAL A 65 12.03 -7.01 0.13
CA VAL A 65 11.42 -6.01 0.99
C VAL A 65 10.37 -6.63 1.89
N VAL A 66 10.37 -6.22 3.14
CA VAL A 66 9.33 -6.57 4.13
C VAL A 66 8.91 -5.31 4.88
N LEU A 67 7.66 -5.30 5.32
CA LEU A 67 7.17 -4.25 6.21
C LEU A 67 7.58 -4.56 7.64
N GLY A 68 8.22 -3.61 8.32
CA GLY A 68 8.63 -3.75 9.72
C GLY A 68 7.78 -2.94 10.68
N GLY A 69 7.15 -1.87 10.23
CA GLY A 69 6.30 -1.04 11.08
C GLY A 69 5.56 0.01 10.28
N ALA A 70 4.52 0.58 10.87
CA ALA A 70 3.75 1.64 10.24
C ALA A 70 3.10 2.53 11.29
N GLU A 71 3.02 3.82 10.99
CA GLU A 71 2.20 4.77 11.74
C GLU A 71 1.15 5.30 10.77
N THR A 72 -0.12 5.10 11.07
CA THR A 72 -1.19 5.36 10.13
C THR A 72 -2.35 6.14 10.75
N ARG A 73 -3.09 6.84 9.90
CA ARG A 73 -4.31 7.55 10.28
C ARG A 73 -5.40 7.26 9.26
N PHE A 74 -6.56 6.85 9.74
CA PHE A 74 -7.76 6.66 8.95
C PHE A 74 -8.58 7.94 9.07
N LEU A 75 -8.59 8.76 8.02
CA LEU A 75 -9.11 10.12 8.08
C LEU A 75 -10.57 10.22 7.69
N LYS A 76 -11.03 9.40 6.76
CA LYS A 76 -12.43 9.38 6.29
C LYS A 76 -12.85 7.96 5.96
N PRO A 77 -14.13 7.61 6.15
CA PRO A 77 -14.64 6.30 5.78
C PRO A 77 -14.63 6.09 4.26
N VAL A 78 -14.49 4.84 3.86
CA VAL A 78 -14.60 4.41 2.46
C VAL A 78 -15.80 3.48 2.36
N LYS A 79 -16.63 3.69 1.34
CA LYS A 79 -17.83 2.92 1.09
C LYS A 79 -17.62 1.98 -0.10
N VAL A 80 -18.27 0.82 -0.05
CA VAL A 80 -18.22 -0.13 -1.17
C VAL A 80 -18.62 0.55 -2.47
N GLY A 81 -17.87 0.29 -3.52
CA GLY A 81 -18.03 0.94 -4.82
C GLY A 81 -17.13 2.15 -5.03
N ASP A 82 -16.55 2.69 -3.95
CA ASP A 82 -15.56 3.77 -4.09
C ASP A 82 -14.29 3.23 -4.72
N THR A 83 -13.66 4.05 -5.54
CA THR A 83 -12.32 3.80 -6.09
C THR A 83 -11.33 4.66 -5.32
N VAL A 84 -10.26 4.05 -4.84
CA VAL A 84 -9.23 4.73 -4.06
C VAL A 84 -7.86 4.54 -4.72
N LEU A 85 -7.01 5.54 -4.57
CA LEU A 85 -5.66 5.56 -5.13
C LEU A 85 -4.65 5.78 -4.02
N ALA A 86 -3.73 4.83 -3.87
CA ALA A 86 -2.59 4.99 -2.99
C ALA A 86 -1.40 5.54 -3.77
N THR A 87 -0.77 6.57 -3.23
CA THR A 87 0.43 7.16 -3.79
C THR A 87 1.53 7.07 -2.74
N ALA A 88 2.62 6.40 -3.09
CA ALA A 88 3.75 6.17 -2.19
C ALA A 88 5.00 6.87 -2.71
N ARG A 89 5.77 7.45 -1.80
CA ARG A 89 7.05 8.07 -2.11
C ARG A 89 8.06 7.79 -1.01
N THR A 90 9.32 7.65 -1.38
CA THR A 90 10.40 7.44 -0.44
C THR A 90 10.78 8.77 0.22
N ASP A 91 10.69 8.83 1.55
CA ASP A 91 11.12 9.99 2.34
C ASP A 91 12.58 9.87 2.75
N ALA A 92 13.06 8.66 3.06
CA ALA A 92 14.43 8.46 3.50
C ALA A 92 14.87 7.01 3.28
N VAL A 93 16.16 6.83 3.06
CA VAL A 93 16.80 5.51 3.00
C VAL A 93 18.02 5.55 3.92
N LYS A 94 18.06 4.62 4.88
CA LYS A 94 19.18 4.50 5.83
C LYS A 94 19.64 3.05 5.85
N GLY A 95 20.63 2.72 5.02
CA GLY A 95 21.07 1.34 4.85
C GLY A 95 19.95 0.49 4.28
N LYS A 96 19.56 -0.54 5.01
CA LYS A 96 18.46 -1.45 4.60
C LYS A 96 17.07 -0.91 4.91
N LYS A 97 16.98 0.18 5.64
CA LYS A 97 15.73 0.75 6.12
C LYS A 97 15.24 1.84 5.16
N HIS A 98 14.03 1.66 4.66
CA HIS A 98 13.37 2.61 3.76
C HIS A 98 12.13 3.18 4.45
N ILE A 99 12.01 4.48 4.50
CA ILE A 99 10.85 5.18 5.07
C ILE A 99 10.00 5.68 3.91
N ILE A 100 8.79 5.17 3.83
CA ILE A 100 7.88 5.44 2.71
C ILE A 100 6.63 6.15 3.22
N ALA A 101 6.33 7.31 2.65
CA ALA A 101 5.09 8.02 2.93
C ALA A 101 4.02 7.59 1.93
N VAL A 102 2.82 7.28 2.43
CA VAL A 102 1.71 6.85 1.59
C VAL A 102 0.47 7.67 1.91
N ASP A 103 -0.14 8.21 0.87
CA ASP A 103 -1.46 8.84 0.93
C ASP A 103 -2.45 7.98 0.15
N VAL A 104 -3.65 7.80 0.69
CA VAL A 104 -4.75 7.15 -0.04
C VAL A 104 -5.88 8.15 -0.20
N ALA A 105 -6.32 8.35 -1.42
CA ALA A 105 -7.35 9.34 -1.75
C ALA A 105 -8.50 8.69 -2.52
N ARG A 106 -9.71 9.19 -2.27
CA ARG A 106 -10.90 8.93 -3.06
C ARG A 106 -11.21 10.25 -3.78
N GLY A 107 -10.85 10.34 -5.07
CA GLY A 107 -10.88 11.61 -5.77
C GLY A 107 -9.99 12.65 -5.07
N ASP A 108 -10.58 13.77 -4.67
CA ASP A 108 -9.85 14.83 -3.95
C ASP A 108 -9.84 14.64 -2.42
N ASP A 109 -10.54 13.63 -1.90
CA ASP A 109 -10.63 13.38 -0.47
C ASP A 109 -9.51 12.46 -0.01
N LEU A 110 -8.65 12.95 0.87
CA LEU A 110 -7.65 12.14 1.54
C LEU A 110 -8.35 11.28 2.60
N VAL A 111 -8.31 9.96 2.43
CA VAL A 111 -9.01 9.04 3.34
C VAL A 111 -8.07 8.33 4.31
N PHE A 112 -6.77 8.26 3.98
CA PHE A 112 -5.78 7.57 4.79
C PHE A 112 -4.41 8.18 4.55
N GLN A 113 -3.59 8.18 5.59
CA GLN A 113 -2.22 8.63 5.53
C GLN A 113 -1.35 7.71 6.38
N GLY A 114 -0.15 7.38 5.91
CA GLY A 114 0.75 6.54 6.70
C GLY A 114 2.21 6.76 6.38
N THR A 115 3.06 6.42 7.36
CA THR A 115 4.50 6.30 7.21
C THR A 115 4.86 4.84 7.44
N PHE A 116 5.45 4.21 6.44
CA PHE A 116 5.76 2.79 6.43
C PHE A 116 7.27 2.60 6.53
N THR A 117 7.69 1.85 7.53
CA THR A 117 9.09 1.49 7.72
C THR A 117 9.34 0.13 7.11
N CYS A 118 10.09 0.11 6.02
CA CYS A 118 10.35 -1.09 5.22
C CYS A 118 11.81 -1.48 5.33
N PHE A 119 12.08 -2.78 5.27
CA PHE A 119 13.44 -3.30 5.32
C PHE A 119 13.73 -4.15 4.09
N VAL A 120 14.88 -3.90 3.48
CA VAL A 120 15.39 -4.73 2.39
C VAL A 120 16.38 -5.71 2.99
N LEU A 121 16.04 -7.00 2.97
CA LEU A 121 16.87 -8.04 3.56
C LEU A 121 17.88 -8.56 2.53
N ASP A 122 18.90 -9.30 3.01
CA ASP A 122 19.91 -9.91 2.13
C ASP A 122 19.38 -11.16 1.41
N LYS A 123 18.33 -11.76 1.95
CA LYS A 123 17.68 -12.95 1.40
C LYS A 123 16.21 -12.95 1.82
N HIS A 124 15.43 -13.85 1.25
CA HIS A 124 14.02 -13.97 1.58
C HIS A 124 13.84 -14.17 3.09
N VAL A 125 12.88 -13.46 3.70
CA VAL A 125 12.64 -13.48 5.15
C VAL A 125 12.37 -14.91 5.67
N LEU A 126 11.74 -15.75 4.85
CA LEU A 126 11.46 -17.14 5.23
C LEU A 126 12.71 -18.04 5.21
N GLU A 127 13.82 -17.56 4.68
CA GLU A 127 15.10 -18.25 4.64
C GLU A 127 16.05 -17.80 5.77
N ALA A 128 15.59 -16.86 6.57
CA ALA A 128 16.40 -16.29 7.64
C ALA A 128 16.54 -17.26 8.83
#